data_1f826d969f55191820488abfdc63e31d
#
_entry.id   1f826d969f55191820488abfdc63e31d
#
_cell.length_a   1.000
_cell.length_b   1.000
_cell.length_c   1.000
_cell.angle_alpha   90.00
_cell.angle_beta   90.00
_cell.angle_gamma   90.00
#
_symmetry.space_group_name_H-M   'P 1'
#
loop_
_entity.id
_entity.type
_entity.pdbx_description
1 polymer ?
#
loop_
_entity_poly.entity_id
_entity_poly.type
_entity_poly.pdbx_seq_one_letter_code
_entity_poly.pdbx_strand_id
1 'polypeptide(L)'
;GYSAPYVPGWDCHGLPIELNVEKKYGKAKKDLSIDEFRLRCRDYANQQIAIQKKDFIRLGVLGDWENPYKSMDFEFEANIVRALGKVIEAGHLSRGFKPVYWCENCASALAEAEVEYIEKESNAIDFLFPVDSKLLEKVFNLKINFDCYVASWTTTPWTIPANKAISVNPDLEYELIELEVNKRKLVLVVASSLKEKTLERYEVTNNNSLGKSLGKELEGIVCKHPLLDQESPIILGSHVTDEMGTGLVHTAPAHGLEDYEACKNYNFDSSSLVQADGKFVKDTPFVGGKKLDEANEIVIDELNKMKLLFSKNKFRHSFPHCWRHKTPLFFRATPQWFISMDKNKLLEGCLSKIEEINWLP
;
A
#
# COMPACT_ATOMS: atom_id res chain seq x y z
N GLY A 1 40.65 -5.80 33.71
CA GLY A 1 39.76 -5.44 32.63
C GLY A 1 39.67 -6.52 31.57
N TYR A 2 38.59 -6.51 30.80
CA TYR A 2 38.42 -7.38 29.64
C TYR A 2 39.02 -6.70 28.40
N SER A 3 39.52 -7.49 27.44
CA SER A 3 39.89 -7.00 26.13
C SER A 3 38.65 -6.71 25.32
N ALA A 4 38.53 -5.50 24.81
CA ALA A 4 37.41 -5.07 24.00
C ALA A 4 37.93 -4.36 22.73
N PRO A 5 38.48 -5.12 21.76
CA PRO A 5 38.97 -4.54 20.52
C PRO A 5 37.80 -3.97 19.71
N TYR A 6 38.00 -2.74 19.23
CA TYR A 6 37.05 -2.15 18.28
C TYR A 6 37.56 -2.35 16.85
N VAL A 7 36.78 -3.10 16.06
CA VAL A 7 37.03 -3.29 14.63
C VAL A 7 36.02 -2.48 13.85
N PRO A 8 36.44 -1.45 13.10
CA PRO A 8 35.51 -0.67 12.27
C PRO A 8 34.86 -1.52 11.19
N GLY A 9 33.60 -1.24 10.89
CA GLY A 9 32.88 -1.86 9.79
C GLY A 9 32.16 -0.83 8.93
N TRP A 10 32.15 -1.04 7.62
CA TRP A 10 31.42 -0.20 6.68
C TRP A 10 30.39 -0.97 5.90
N ASP A 11 29.16 -0.43 5.88
CA ASP A 11 28.14 -0.83 4.91
C ASP A 11 28.42 -0.13 3.58
N CYS A 12 28.67 -0.94 2.54
CA CYS A 12 29.20 -0.49 1.25
C CYS A 12 28.20 -0.62 0.12
N HIS A 13 26.91 -0.86 0.41
CA HIS A 13 25.86 -1.08 -0.58
C HIS A 13 24.70 -0.11 -0.42
N GLY A 14 23.80 -0.12 -1.38
CA GLY A 14 22.52 0.54 -1.32
C GLY A 14 22.39 1.81 -2.16
N LEU A 15 21.16 2.28 -2.21
CA LEU A 15 20.74 3.39 -3.05
C LEU A 15 21.53 4.70 -2.88
N PRO A 16 22.00 5.12 -1.69
CA PRO A 16 22.83 6.34 -1.59
C PRO A 16 24.09 6.30 -2.45
N ILE A 17 24.75 5.15 -2.51
CA ILE A 17 25.92 4.93 -3.35
C ILE A 17 25.52 4.94 -4.83
N GLU A 18 24.51 4.14 -5.19
CA GLU A 18 24.02 4.01 -6.55
C GLU A 18 23.57 5.34 -7.14
N LEU A 19 22.80 6.14 -6.41
CA LEU A 19 22.34 7.45 -6.87
C LEU A 19 23.49 8.45 -7.11
N ASN A 20 24.53 8.41 -6.29
CA ASN A 20 25.70 9.27 -6.52
C ASN A 20 26.49 8.82 -7.76
N VAL A 21 26.60 7.51 -7.99
CA VAL A 21 27.20 6.97 -9.20
C VAL A 21 26.36 7.30 -10.44
N GLU A 22 25.04 7.13 -10.39
CA GLU A 22 24.13 7.50 -11.48
C GLU A 22 24.22 8.98 -11.85
N LYS A 23 24.25 9.86 -10.86
CA LYS A 23 24.41 11.31 -11.10
C LYS A 23 25.70 11.66 -11.82
N LYS A 24 26.78 10.91 -11.56
CA LYS A 24 28.11 11.21 -12.07
C LYS A 24 28.39 10.51 -13.40
N TYR A 25 27.92 9.28 -13.59
CA TYR A 25 28.32 8.40 -14.69
C TYR A 25 27.17 7.90 -15.56
N GLY A 26 25.91 8.14 -15.16
CA GLY A 26 24.72 7.64 -15.86
C GLY A 26 24.16 6.35 -15.27
N LYS A 27 23.00 5.93 -15.78
CA LYS A 27 22.20 4.83 -15.24
C LYS A 27 22.69 3.47 -15.68
N ALA A 28 22.64 2.49 -14.78
CA ALA A 28 22.85 1.09 -15.09
C ALA A 28 21.88 0.60 -16.21
N LYS A 29 22.35 -0.29 -17.07
CA LYS A 29 21.63 -0.86 -18.25
C LYS A 29 21.28 0.14 -19.36
N LYS A 30 21.32 1.44 -19.10
CA LYS A 30 21.06 2.48 -20.09
C LYS A 30 22.35 3.10 -20.62
N ASP A 31 23.19 3.58 -19.73
CA ASP A 31 24.40 4.33 -20.02
C ASP A 31 25.67 3.53 -19.71
N LEU A 32 25.59 2.58 -18.78
CA LEU A 32 26.67 1.69 -18.32
C LEU A 32 26.21 0.24 -18.32
N SER A 33 27.15 -0.69 -18.52
CA SER A 33 26.91 -2.11 -18.22
C SER A 33 26.71 -2.32 -16.71
N ILE A 34 26.06 -3.43 -16.33
CA ILE A 34 25.84 -3.76 -14.92
C ILE A 34 27.18 -3.90 -14.18
N ASP A 35 28.14 -4.56 -14.78
CA ASP A 35 29.44 -4.82 -14.15
C ASP A 35 30.25 -3.54 -13.99
N GLU A 36 30.23 -2.65 -14.98
CA GLU A 36 30.86 -1.34 -14.87
C GLU A 36 30.19 -0.48 -13.81
N PHE A 37 28.84 -0.47 -13.75
CA PHE A 37 28.11 0.26 -12.73
C PHE A 37 28.47 -0.24 -11.31
N ARG A 38 28.51 -1.55 -11.09
CA ARG A 38 28.93 -2.15 -9.81
C ARG A 38 30.36 -1.78 -9.44
N LEU A 39 31.27 -1.80 -10.42
CA LEU A 39 32.67 -1.38 -10.18
C LEU A 39 32.72 0.08 -9.73
N ARG A 40 31.98 0.98 -10.39
CA ARG A 40 31.90 2.40 -9.98
C ARG A 40 31.31 2.57 -8.57
N CYS A 41 30.35 1.75 -8.19
CA CYS A 41 29.80 1.76 -6.82
C CYS A 41 30.87 1.35 -5.79
N ARG A 42 31.65 0.30 -6.06
CA ARG A 42 32.77 -0.13 -5.20
C ARG A 42 33.86 0.94 -5.09
N ASP A 43 34.23 1.58 -6.19
CA ASP A 43 35.22 2.67 -6.21
C ASP A 43 34.71 3.86 -5.37
N TYR A 44 33.45 4.24 -5.53
CA TYR A 44 32.83 5.31 -4.75
C TYR A 44 32.82 4.98 -3.25
N ALA A 45 32.40 3.77 -2.87
CA ALA A 45 32.41 3.31 -1.49
C ALA A 45 33.81 3.36 -0.87
N ASN A 46 34.85 2.88 -1.58
CA ASN A 46 36.22 2.96 -1.13
C ASN A 46 36.71 4.40 -0.90
N GLN A 47 36.31 5.35 -1.76
CA GLN A 47 36.63 6.77 -1.58
C GLN A 47 35.97 7.32 -0.31
N GLN A 48 34.69 7.00 -0.06
CA GLN A 48 33.99 7.43 1.15
C GLN A 48 34.59 6.82 2.42
N ILE A 49 34.97 5.55 2.41
CA ILE A 49 35.67 4.89 3.52
C ILE A 49 36.96 5.61 3.87
N ALA A 50 37.76 5.96 2.88
CA ALA A 50 39.03 6.65 3.10
C ALA A 50 38.83 8.03 3.76
N ILE A 51 37.80 8.77 3.34
CA ILE A 51 37.43 10.06 3.92
C ILE A 51 36.98 9.88 5.37
N GLN A 52 36.02 8.99 5.62
CA GLN A 52 35.47 8.74 6.96
C GLN A 52 36.51 8.20 7.92
N LYS A 53 37.37 7.25 7.50
CA LYS A 53 38.50 6.75 8.29
C LYS A 53 39.38 7.91 8.81
N LYS A 54 39.75 8.81 7.92
CA LYS A 54 40.55 9.98 8.27
C LYS A 54 39.88 10.86 9.30
N ASP A 55 38.60 11.10 9.16
CA ASP A 55 37.82 11.95 10.05
C ASP A 55 37.65 11.31 11.43
N PHE A 56 37.35 10.02 11.53
CA PHE A 56 37.22 9.29 12.78
C PHE A 56 38.55 9.23 13.55
N ILE A 57 39.68 8.97 12.85
CA ILE A 57 41.03 9.01 13.47
C ILE A 57 41.29 10.41 14.00
N ARG A 58 40.97 11.46 13.24
CA ARG A 58 41.14 12.86 13.69
C ARG A 58 40.30 13.17 14.93
N LEU A 59 39.11 12.59 15.04
CA LEU A 59 38.23 12.74 16.22
C LEU A 59 38.70 11.92 17.43
N GLY A 60 39.80 11.16 17.32
CA GLY A 60 40.36 10.38 18.41
C GLY A 60 39.70 9.03 18.65
N VAL A 61 38.93 8.52 17.70
CA VAL A 61 38.35 7.16 17.80
C VAL A 61 39.46 6.12 17.67
N LEU A 62 39.68 5.35 18.72
CA LEU A 62 40.64 4.26 18.75
C LEU A 62 40.05 2.98 18.22
N GLY A 63 40.78 2.25 17.37
CA GLY A 63 40.33 0.99 16.77
C GLY A 63 41.35 0.41 15.81
N ASP A 64 41.09 -0.79 15.31
CA ASP A 64 41.91 -1.44 14.28
C ASP A 64 41.51 -0.91 12.89
N TRP A 65 41.96 0.25 12.55
CA TRP A 65 41.69 0.94 11.30
C TRP A 65 42.38 0.29 10.08
N GLU A 66 43.33 -0.58 10.29
CA GLU A 66 44.07 -1.26 9.21
C GLU A 66 43.38 -2.54 8.76
N ASN A 67 42.60 -3.17 9.66
CA ASN A 67 41.88 -4.42 9.38
C ASN A 67 40.36 -4.27 9.57
N PRO A 68 39.71 -3.28 8.92
CA PRO A 68 38.28 -3.12 9.02
C PRO A 68 37.58 -4.24 8.25
N TYR A 69 36.31 -4.49 8.55
CA TYR A 69 35.49 -5.28 7.61
C TYR A 69 34.66 -4.35 6.71
N LYS A 70 34.36 -4.82 5.50
CA LYS A 70 33.51 -4.10 4.54
C LYS A 70 32.45 -5.06 4.00
N SER A 71 31.20 -4.64 4.00
CA SER A 71 30.13 -5.50 3.47
C SER A 71 30.26 -5.83 1.97
N MET A 72 31.10 -5.08 1.23
CA MET A 72 31.43 -5.34 -0.17
C MET A 72 32.63 -6.30 -0.39
N ASP A 73 33.30 -6.76 0.66
CA ASP A 73 34.40 -7.72 0.51
C ASP A 73 33.82 -9.05 0.01
N PHE A 74 34.49 -9.69 -0.96
CA PHE A 74 33.96 -10.88 -1.64
C PHE A 74 33.66 -12.03 -0.68
N GLU A 75 34.44 -12.20 0.37
CA GLU A 75 34.18 -13.21 1.39
C GLU A 75 32.92 -12.87 2.19
N PHE A 76 32.72 -11.59 2.53
CA PHE A 76 31.52 -11.13 3.23
C PHE A 76 30.27 -11.37 2.37
N GLU A 77 30.29 -10.97 1.09
CA GLU A 77 29.20 -11.22 0.14
C GLU A 77 28.91 -12.72 -0.03
N ALA A 78 29.97 -13.54 -0.11
CA ALA A 78 29.83 -15.00 -0.19
C ALA A 78 29.16 -15.58 1.06
N ASN A 79 29.47 -15.05 2.24
CA ASN A 79 28.85 -15.49 3.50
C ASN A 79 27.37 -15.10 3.58
N ILE A 80 26.97 -13.93 3.05
CA ILE A 80 25.54 -13.54 2.93
C ILE A 80 24.81 -14.56 2.06
N VAL A 81 25.38 -14.92 0.90
CA VAL A 81 24.77 -15.91 -0.03
C VAL A 81 24.67 -17.29 0.63
N ARG A 82 25.71 -17.72 1.34
CA ARG A 82 25.69 -18.99 2.10
C ARG A 82 24.61 -18.99 3.19
N ALA A 83 24.47 -17.88 3.92
CA ALA A 83 23.44 -17.74 4.95
C ALA A 83 22.03 -17.83 4.34
N LEU A 84 21.77 -17.13 3.22
CA LEU A 84 20.53 -17.23 2.49
C LEU A 84 20.28 -18.67 2.00
N GLY A 85 21.33 -19.36 1.51
CA GLY A 85 21.25 -20.79 1.12
C GLY A 85 20.72 -21.67 2.25
N LYS A 86 21.22 -21.50 3.48
CA LYS A 86 20.72 -22.23 4.66
C LYS A 86 19.24 -21.95 4.96
N VAL A 87 18.81 -20.70 4.79
CA VAL A 87 17.38 -20.31 4.95
C VAL A 87 16.51 -21.00 3.91
N ILE A 88 17.00 -21.12 2.67
CA ILE A 88 16.30 -21.84 1.59
C ILE A 88 16.25 -23.34 1.88
N GLU A 89 17.36 -23.96 2.25
CA GLU A 89 17.45 -25.39 2.58
C GLU A 89 16.52 -25.76 3.76
N ALA A 90 16.38 -24.87 4.74
CA ALA A 90 15.44 -25.03 5.85
C ALA A 90 13.97 -24.81 5.44
N GLY A 91 13.69 -24.47 4.17
CA GLY A 91 12.33 -24.33 3.64
C GLY A 91 11.60 -23.05 4.04
N HIS A 92 12.31 -22.08 4.61
CA HIS A 92 11.68 -20.82 5.05
C HIS A 92 11.42 -19.84 3.92
N LEU A 93 12.17 -19.90 2.80
CA LEU A 93 11.99 -18.97 1.69
C LEU A 93 10.75 -19.32 0.87
N SER A 94 9.96 -18.31 0.53
CA SER A 94 8.86 -18.40 -0.43
C SER A 94 8.84 -17.18 -1.33
N ARG A 95 8.25 -17.33 -2.53
CA ARG A 95 7.99 -16.23 -3.45
C ARG A 95 6.49 -15.98 -3.52
N GLY A 96 6.12 -14.72 -3.57
CA GLY A 96 4.72 -14.32 -3.67
C GLY A 96 4.57 -12.87 -4.11
N PHE A 97 3.34 -12.42 -4.19
CA PHE A 97 3.01 -11.02 -4.43
C PHE A 97 2.51 -10.41 -3.12
N LYS A 98 2.89 -9.17 -2.86
CA LYS A 98 2.36 -8.37 -1.76
C LYS A 98 2.41 -6.90 -2.15
N PRO A 99 1.41 -6.08 -1.78
CA PRO A 99 1.50 -4.63 -1.86
C PRO A 99 2.61 -4.14 -0.93
N VAL A 100 3.49 -3.32 -1.47
CA VAL A 100 4.58 -2.68 -0.73
C VAL A 100 4.61 -1.20 -1.05
N TYR A 101 5.17 -0.39 -0.15
CA TYR A 101 5.47 1.01 -0.47
C TYR A 101 6.41 1.06 -1.67
N TRP A 102 6.03 1.84 -2.68
CA TRP A 102 6.78 1.99 -3.91
C TRP A 102 7.07 3.46 -4.20
N CYS A 103 8.31 3.75 -4.54
CA CYS A 103 8.74 5.06 -5.01
C CYS A 103 9.02 5.01 -6.51
N GLU A 104 8.29 5.80 -7.31
CA GLU A 104 8.50 5.86 -8.76
C GLU A 104 9.90 6.37 -9.14
N ASN A 105 10.47 7.28 -8.33
CA ASN A 105 11.78 7.88 -8.57
C ASN A 105 12.93 6.95 -8.22
N CYS A 106 12.79 6.14 -7.16
CA CYS A 106 13.73 5.07 -6.84
C CYS A 106 13.57 3.87 -7.78
N ALA A 107 12.39 3.71 -8.40
CA ALA A 107 11.94 2.49 -9.09
C ALA A 107 12.13 1.24 -8.21
N SER A 108 11.82 1.36 -6.92
CA SER A 108 12.06 0.34 -5.89
C SER A 108 11.00 0.36 -4.80
N ALA A 109 10.85 -0.79 -4.15
CA ALA A 109 10.14 -0.90 -2.88
C ALA A 109 10.91 -0.19 -1.76
N LEU A 110 10.18 0.26 -0.75
CA LEU A 110 10.75 0.85 0.46
C LEU A 110 10.34 0.02 1.69
N ALA A 111 11.27 -0.12 2.63
CA ALA A 111 10.96 -0.61 3.96
C ALA A 111 10.16 0.46 4.74
N GLU A 112 9.43 0.06 5.77
CA GLU A 112 8.64 0.98 6.60
C GLU A 112 9.49 2.09 7.24
N ALA A 113 10.72 1.77 7.67
CA ALA A 113 11.67 2.73 8.22
C ALA A 113 12.17 3.78 7.20
N GLU A 114 11.90 3.57 5.91
CA GLU A 114 12.26 4.49 4.83
C GLU A 114 11.08 5.39 4.40
N VAL A 115 9.96 5.30 5.11
CA VAL A 115 8.75 6.08 4.85
C VAL A 115 8.65 7.23 5.85
N GLU A 116 8.48 8.43 5.34
CA GLU A 116 8.16 9.61 6.13
C GLU A 116 6.71 10.03 5.88
N TYR A 117 6.04 10.48 6.91
CA TYR A 117 4.66 10.95 6.81
C TYR A 117 4.63 12.47 6.77
N ILE A 118 4.09 13.03 5.69
CA ILE A 118 4.01 14.48 5.46
C ILE A 118 2.56 14.85 5.22
N GLU A 119 2.10 15.97 5.81
CA GLU A 119 0.77 16.51 5.58
C GLU A 119 0.57 16.85 4.11
N LYS A 120 -0.47 16.27 3.52
CA LYS A 120 -0.85 16.47 2.11
C LYS A 120 -2.34 16.79 2.03
N GLU A 121 -2.69 17.69 1.10
CA GLU A 121 -4.07 17.91 0.69
C GLU A 121 -4.38 17.08 -0.55
N SER A 122 -5.42 16.25 -0.47
CA SER A 122 -5.89 15.40 -1.56
C SER A 122 -7.35 15.70 -1.89
N ASN A 123 -7.79 15.31 -3.08
CA ASN A 123 -9.21 15.26 -3.39
C ASN A 123 -9.79 14.02 -2.72
N ALA A 124 -10.68 14.21 -1.76
CA ALA A 124 -11.51 13.13 -1.22
C ALA A 124 -12.83 13.10 -1.98
N ILE A 125 -13.24 11.92 -2.39
CA ILE A 125 -14.51 11.74 -3.10
C ILE A 125 -15.39 10.70 -2.43
N ASP A 126 -16.70 10.95 -2.47
CA ASP A 126 -17.71 9.93 -2.26
C ASP A 126 -18.27 9.53 -3.63
N PHE A 127 -18.39 8.24 -3.87
CA PHE A 127 -18.86 7.71 -5.13
C PHE A 127 -19.72 6.46 -4.95
N LEU A 128 -20.48 6.09 -5.96
CA LEU A 128 -21.54 5.10 -5.87
C LEU A 128 -21.24 3.86 -6.69
N PHE A 129 -21.48 2.70 -6.09
CA PHE A 129 -21.57 1.42 -6.79
C PHE A 129 -23.04 1.07 -7.00
N PRO A 130 -23.53 0.96 -8.23
CA PRO A 130 -24.91 0.52 -8.49
C PRO A 130 -25.11 -0.93 -8.02
N VAL A 131 -26.26 -1.20 -7.41
CA VAL A 131 -26.64 -2.53 -6.93
C VAL A 131 -28.09 -2.86 -7.32
N ASP A 132 -28.36 -4.12 -7.62
CA ASP A 132 -29.74 -4.56 -7.90
C ASP A 132 -30.59 -4.49 -6.61
N SER A 133 -31.70 -3.76 -6.68
CA SER A 133 -32.63 -3.60 -5.54
C SER A 133 -33.06 -4.93 -4.94
N LYS A 134 -33.25 -5.95 -5.77
CA LYS A 134 -33.69 -7.30 -5.35
C LYS A 134 -32.72 -7.96 -4.36
N LEU A 135 -31.42 -7.64 -4.45
CA LEU A 135 -30.42 -8.17 -3.53
C LEU A 135 -30.57 -7.51 -2.15
N LEU A 136 -30.79 -6.20 -2.12
CA LEU A 136 -31.02 -5.46 -0.88
C LEU A 136 -32.41 -5.78 -0.27
N GLU A 137 -33.45 -5.95 -1.10
CA GLU A 137 -34.80 -6.36 -0.66
C GLU A 137 -34.77 -7.64 0.17
N LYS A 138 -33.89 -8.60 -0.20
CA LYS A 138 -33.76 -9.87 0.53
C LYS A 138 -33.12 -9.66 1.92
N VAL A 139 -32.07 -8.84 2.00
CA VAL A 139 -31.34 -8.59 3.25
C VAL A 139 -32.17 -7.75 4.22
N PHE A 140 -32.78 -6.69 3.72
CA PHE A 140 -33.56 -5.76 4.54
C PHE A 140 -35.05 -6.13 4.70
N ASN A 141 -35.49 -7.21 4.04
CA ASN A 141 -36.87 -7.74 4.08
C ASN A 141 -37.95 -6.68 3.77
N LEU A 142 -37.74 -5.92 2.69
CA LEU A 142 -38.64 -4.84 2.28
C LEU A 142 -38.65 -4.72 0.73
N LYS A 143 -39.57 -3.90 0.19
CA LYS A 143 -39.63 -3.60 -1.24
C LYS A 143 -39.00 -2.24 -1.54
N ILE A 144 -38.23 -2.16 -2.62
CA ILE A 144 -37.51 -0.95 -3.04
C ILE A 144 -37.91 -0.59 -4.44
N ASN A 145 -38.41 0.64 -4.64
CA ASN A 145 -38.89 1.11 -5.96
C ASN A 145 -37.96 2.16 -6.58
N PHE A 146 -36.75 2.32 -6.05
CA PHE A 146 -35.79 3.31 -6.50
C PHE A 146 -34.43 2.66 -6.83
N ASP A 147 -33.61 3.38 -7.60
CA ASP A 147 -32.23 2.97 -7.86
C ASP A 147 -31.45 2.86 -6.55
N CYS A 148 -30.73 1.75 -6.41
CA CYS A 148 -29.97 1.41 -5.22
C CYS A 148 -28.46 1.52 -5.45
N TYR A 149 -27.77 2.01 -4.44
CA TYR A 149 -26.33 2.19 -4.48
C TYR A 149 -25.68 1.85 -3.15
N VAL A 150 -24.43 1.42 -3.23
CA VAL A 150 -23.50 1.37 -2.10
C VAL A 150 -22.58 2.58 -2.21
N ALA A 151 -22.52 3.39 -1.16
CA ALA A 151 -21.66 4.58 -1.12
C ALA A 151 -20.28 4.25 -0.56
N SER A 152 -19.22 4.64 -1.25
CA SER A 152 -17.84 4.48 -0.80
C SER A 152 -17.09 5.81 -0.85
N TRP A 153 -16.06 5.96 -0.01
CA TRP A 153 -15.24 7.14 0.11
C TRP A 153 -13.76 6.82 -0.10
N THR A 154 -13.03 7.70 -0.81
CA THR A 154 -11.59 7.53 -1.01
C THR A 154 -10.86 8.87 -1.19
N THR A 155 -9.60 8.92 -0.79
CA THR A 155 -8.63 10.00 -1.10
C THR A 155 -7.72 9.65 -2.28
N THR A 156 -7.86 8.45 -2.86
CA THR A 156 -7.03 7.94 -3.96
C THR A 156 -7.91 7.44 -5.12
N PRO A 157 -8.64 8.34 -5.81
CA PRO A 157 -9.54 7.96 -6.91
C PRO A 157 -8.88 7.10 -8.00
N TRP A 158 -7.58 7.27 -8.22
CA TRP A 158 -6.81 6.50 -9.19
C TRP A 158 -6.83 4.98 -8.94
N THR A 159 -7.18 4.52 -7.72
CA THR A 159 -7.27 3.08 -7.42
C THR A 159 -8.58 2.45 -7.88
N ILE A 160 -9.61 3.25 -8.19
CA ILE A 160 -10.94 2.75 -8.59
C ILE A 160 -10.89 1.81 -9.81
N PRO A 161 -10.10 2.07 -10.88
CA PRO A 161 -9.98 1.11 -11.98
C PRO A 161 -9.44 -0.28 -11.57
N ALA A 162 -8.74 -0.37 -10.43
CA ALA A 162 -8.23 -1.62 -9.87
C ALA A 162 -9.14 -2.26 -8.82
N ASN A 163 -10.35 -1.74 -8.63
CA ASN A 163 -11.33 -2.29 -7.68
C ASN A 163 -11.63 -3.76 -7.97
N LYS A 164 -11.76 -4.56 -6.92
CA LYS A 164 -12.17 -5.98 -6.98
C LYS A 164 -13.35 -6.30 -6.09
N ALA A 165 -13.59 -5.48 -5.04
CA ALA A 165 -14.62 -5.72 -4.06
C ALA A 165 -14.96 -4.43 -3.29
N ILE A 166 -15.95 -4.54 -2.40
CA ILE A 166 -16.31 -3.53 -1.41
C ILE A 166 -16.23 -4.21 -0.04
N SER A 167 -15.33 -3.75 0.83
CA SER A 167 -15.20 -4.32 2.17
C SER A 167 -16.17 -3.68 3.16
N VAL A 168 -16.80 -4.52 3.99
CA VAL A 168 -17.64 -4.13 5.11
C VAL A 168 -17.17 -4.83 6.39
N ASN A 169 -17.34 -4.19 7.53
CA ASN A 169 -17.06 -4.85 8.81
C ASN A 169 -18.25 -5.73 9.21
N PRO A 170 -18.02 -7.03 9.53
CA PRO A 170 -19.10 -7.96 9.86
C PRO A 170 -19.95 -7.54 11.06
N ASP A 171 -19.37 -6.82 12.01
CA ASP A 171 -19.98 -6.47 13.28
C ASP A 171 -20.60 -5.06 13.33
N LEU A 172 -20.33 -4.22 12.31
CA LEU A 172 -20.96 -2.92 12.18
C LEU A 172 -22.39 -3.04 11.64
N GLU A 173 -23.24 -2.13 12.10
CA GLU A 173 -24.60 -1.97 11.59
C GLU A 173 -24.60 -1.03 10.37
N TYR A 174 -25.26 -1.46 9.30
CA TYR A 174 -25.46 -0.71 8.07
C TYR A 174 -26.92 -0.36 7.88
N GLU A 175 -27.18 0.85 7.43
CA GLU A 175 -28.52 1.39 7.26
C GLU A 175 -28.81 1.61 5.78
N LEU A 176 -30.01 1.22 5.39
CA LEU A 176 -30.57 1.48 4.07
C LEU A 176 -31.38 2.77 4.14
N ILE A 177 -30.98 3.77 3.37
CA ILE A 177 -31.51 5.14 3.46
C ILE A 177 -32.09 5.56 2.13
N GLU A 178 -33.37 5.94 2.11
CA GLU A 178 -33.99 6.67 0.98
C GLU A 178 -33.67 8.16 1.12
N LEU A 179 -33.21 8.77 0.05
CA LEU A 179 -32.91 10.20 0.00
C LEU A 179 -33.20 10.81 -1.37
N GLU A 180 -33.35 12.12 -1.39
CA GLU A 180 -33.57 12.87 -2.63
C GLU A 180 -32.42 13.87 -2.86
N VAL A 181 -31.71 13.69 -3.98
CA VAL A 181 -30.65 14.57 -4.41
C VAL A 181 -30.91 15.07 -5.82
N ASN A 182 -30.91 16.38 -6.02
CA ASN A 182 -31.18 17.01 -7.33
C ASN A 182 -32.49 16.51 -7.98
N LYS A 183 -33.55 16.36 -7.17
CA LYS A 183 -34.87 15.83 -7.59
C LYS A 183 -34.87 14.36 -8.05
N ARG A 184 -33.79 13.63 -7.78
CA ARG A 184 -33.70 12.19 -8.00
C ARG A 184 -33.80 11.48 -6.65
N LYS A 185 -34.77 10.59 -6.54
CA LYS A 185 -34.89 9.68 -5.41
C LYS A 185 -34.02 8.46 -5.62
N LEU A 186 -33.28 8.08 -4.60
CA LEU A 186 -32.40 6.93 -4.62
C LEU A 186 -32.26 6.32 -3.22
N VAL A 187 -31.71 5.13 -3.15
CA VAL A 187 -31.47 4.41 -1.91
C VAL A 187 -29.98 4.13 -1.76
N LEU A 188 -29.43 4.45 -0.59
CA LEU A 188 -28.02 4.21 -0.25
C LEU A 188 -27.87 3.23 0.89
N VAL A 189 -26.80 2.44 0.84
CA VAL A 189 -26.27 1.68 2.00
C VAL A 189 -25.07 2.43 2.56
N VAL A 190 -25.10 2.72 3.85
CA VAL A 190 -24.00 3.36 4.62
C VAL A 190 -23.95 2.76 6.03
N ALA A 191 -22.80 2.86 6.73
CA ALA A 191 -22.76 2.47 8.14
C ALA A 191 -23.66 3.40 8.99
N SER A 192 -24.45 2.82 9.90
CA SER A 192 -25.42 3.56 10.72
C SER A 192 -24.77 4.67 11.55
N SER A 193 -23.56 4.42 12.09
CA SER A 193 -22.79 5.39 12.88
C SER A 193 -22.26 6.57 12.06
N LEU A 194 -22.09 6.39 10.74
CA LEU A 194 -21.56 7.41 9.81
C LEU A 194 -22.65 8.12 9.00
N LYS A 195 -23.90 7.72 9.16
CA LYS A 195 -25.05 8.26 8.41
C LYS A 195 -25.09 9.78 8.42
N GLU A 196 -25.14 10.39 9.59
CA GLU A 196 -25.32 11.84 9.73
C GLU A 196 -24.14 12.62 9.10
N LYS A 197 -22.89 12.19 9.34
CA LYS A 197 -21.70 12.78 8.73
C LYS A 197 -21.71 12.63 7.20
N THR A 198 -22.23 11.52 6.70
CA THR A 198 -22.33 11.25 5.25
C THR A 198 -23.39 12.13 4.60
N LEU A 199 -24.56 12.25 5.21
CA LEU A 199 -25.65 13.11 4.72
C LEU A 199 -25.27 14.59 4.75
N GLU A 200 -24.54 15.03 5.77
CA GLU A 200 -23.99 16.38 5.87
C GLU A 200 -23.03 16.68 4.67
N ARG A 201 -22.09 15.75 4.38
CA ARG A 201 -21.21 15.89 3.21
C ARG A 201 -21.96 15.95 1.88
N TYR A 202 -23.14 15.33 1.82
CA TYR A 202 -23.98 15.30 0.63
C TYR A 202 -24.98 16.47 0.57
N GLU A 203 -24.98 17.32 1.60
CA GLU A 203 -25.93 18.45 1.75
C GLU A 203 -27.41 17.98 1.69
N VAL A 204 -27.67 16.77 2.21
CA VAL A 204 -29.01 16.15 2.21
C VAL A 204 -29.64 16.29 3.59
N THR A 205 -30.77 16.98 3.63
CA THR A 205 -31.56 17.16 4.86
C THR A 205 -32.78 16.24 4.92
N ASN A 206 -33.31 15.82 3.77
CA ASN A 206 -34.49 14.98 3.70
C ASN A 206 -34.09 13.54 3.39
N ASN A 207 -34.20 12.67 4.37
CA ASN A 207 -33.88 11.25 4.29
C ASN A 207 -34.88 10.42 5.09
N ASN A 208 -35.01 9.16 4.72
CA ASN A 208 -35.85 8.20 5.41
C ASN A 208 -35.07 6.88 5.61
N SER A 209 -34.97 6.41 6.84
CA SER A 209 -34.40 5.10 7.15
C SER A 209 -35.40 4.01 6.78
N LEU A 210 -34.99 3.11 5.91
CA LEU A 210 -35.82 2.01 5.46
C LEU A 210 -35.59 0.73 6.27
N GLY A 211 -34.37 0.50 6.75
CA GLY A 211 -34.02 -0.68 7.53
C GLY A 211 -32.55 -0.72 7.90
N LYS A 212 -32.20 -1.66 8.77
CA LYS A 212 -30.83 -1.87 9.25
C LYS A 212 -30.45 -3.33 9.19
N SER A 213 -29.16 -3.61 8.98
CA SER A 213 -28.61 -4.95 8.94
C SER A 213 -27.17 -4.96 9.41
N LEU A 214 -26.66 -6.08 9.91
CA LEU A 214 -25.24 -6.24 10.20
C LEU A 214 -24.44 -6.46 8.91
N GLY A 215 -23.16 -6.03 8.90
CA GLY A 215 -22.31 -6.17 7.74
C GLY A 215 -22.14 -7.61 7.24
N LYS A 216 -22.13 -8.59 8.13
CA LYS A 216 -22.09 -10.01 7.77
C LYS A 216 -23.26 -10.46 6.88
N GLU A 217 -24.42 -9.82 6.96
CA GLU A 217 -25.59 -10.12 6.15
C GLU A 217 -25.50 -9.51 4.73
N LEU A 218 -24.58 -8.55 4.54
CA LEU A 218 -24.32 -7.91 3.25
C LEU A 218 -23.30 -8.71 2.41
N GLU A 219 -22.60 -9.67 3.00
CA GLU A 219 -21.60 -10.48 2.29
C GLU A 219 -22.18 -11.16 1.07
N GLY A 220 -21.47 -11.12 -0.05
CA GLY A 220 -21.86 -11.74 -1.29
C GLY A 220 -22.87 -10.94 -2.14
N ILE A 221 -23.35 -9.79 -1.67
CA ILE A 221 -24.10 -8.87 -2.53
C ILE A 221 -23.16 -8.39 -3.65
N VAL A 222 -23.62 -8.51 -4.90
CA VAL A 222 -22.84 -8.12 -6.07
C VAL A 222 -23.28 -6.73 -6.53
N CYS A 223 -22.35 -5.77 -6.47
CA CYS A 223 -22.51 -4.44 -7.03
C CYS A 223 -21.86 -4.37 -8.42
N LYS A 224 -22.27 -3.41 -9.22
CA LYS A 224 -21.58 -3.08 -10.48
C LYS A 224 -20.42 -2.14 -10.21
N HIS A 225 -19.30 -2.41 -10.86
CA HIS A 225 -18.16 -1.49 -10.82
C HIS A 225 -18.57 -0.12 -11.42
N PRO A 226 -18.17 1.02 -10.81
CA PRO A 226 -18.68 2.33 -11.22
C PRO A 226 -18.21 2.78 -12.61
N LEU A 227 -17.10 2.25 -13.12
CA LEU A 227 -16.50 2.68 -14.39
C LEU A 227 -16.34 1.57 -15.42
N LEU A 228 -16.26 0.32 -15.00
CA LEU A 228 -15.93 -0.82 -15.85
C LEU A 228 -17.10 -1.81 -15.90
N ASP A 229 -17.20 -2.56 -16.98
CA ASP A 229 -18.17 -3.66 -17.10
C ASP A 229 -17.67 -4.89 -16.35
N GLN A 230 -17.66 -4.79 -15.02
CA GLN A 230 -17.29 -5.86 -14.10
C GLN A 230 -18.05 -5.76 -12.78
N GLU A 231 -18.02 -6.83 -12.01
CA GLU A 231 -18.67 -6.95 -10.73
C GLU A 231 -17.73 -6.53 -9.59
N SER A 232 -18.33 -5.97 -8.54
CA SER A 232 -17.66 -5.58 -7.28
C SER A 232 -18.48 -6.17 -6.13
N PRO A 233 -18.21 -7.42 -5.72
CA PRO A 233 -18.94 -8.05 -4.62
C PRO A 233 -18.60 -7.42 -3.28
N ILE A 234 -19.55 -7.47 -2.35
CA ILE A 234 -19.31 -7.11 -0.95
C ILE A 234 -18.64 -8.28 -0.25
N ILE A 235 -17.52 -7.98 0.44
CA ILE A 235 -16.73 -8.93 1.22
C ILE A 235 -16.58 -8.46 2.67
N LEU A 236 -16.21 -9.38 3.57
CA LEU A 236 -15.96 -9.02 4.95
C LEU A 236 -14.50 -8.57 5.15
N GLY A 237 -14.32 -7.49 5.90
CA GLY A 237 -13.02 -6.92 6.24
C GLY A 237 -13.01 -6.28 7.62
N SER A 238 -12.28 -6.85 8.57
CA SER A 238 -12.17 -6.35 9.95
C SER A 238 -11.45 -5.01 10.05
N HIS A 239 -10.72 -4.60 9.00
CA HIS A 239 -10.06 -3.29 8.91
C HIS A 239 -11.01 -2.11 8.68
N VAL A 240 -12.24 -2.39 8.27
CA VAL A 240 -13.25 -1.34 8.06
C VAL A 240 -13.70 -0.80 9.42
N THR A 241 -13.54 0.50 9.60
CA THR A 241 -13.95 1.22 10.83
C THR A 241 -15.11 2.16 10.54
N ASP A 242 -15.71 2.66 11.60
CA ASP A 242 -16.78 3.67 11.57
C ASP A 242 -16.30 5.07 12.01
N GLU A 243 -15.02 5.34 11.85
CA GLU A 243 -14.43 6.64 12.20
C GLU A 243 -14.60 7.66 11.07
N MET A 244 -14.46 7.20 9.82
CA MET A 244 -14.41 8.06 8.63
C MET A 244 -15.04 7.39 7.39
N GLY A 245 -15.43 8.21 6.41
CA GLY A 245 -15.99 7.74 5.13
C GLY A 245 -17.47 7.39 5.24
N THR A 246 -17.82 6.22 4.71
CA THR A 246 -19.21 5.71 4.65
C THR A 246 -19.36 4.38 5.39
N GLY A 247 -18.27 3.78 5.87
CA GLY A 247 -18.22 2.44 6.43
C GLY A 247 -18.23 1.31 5.40
N LEU A 248 -18.19 1.65 4.10
CA LEU A 248 -18.01 0.68 3.01
C LEU A 248 -16.77 1.10 2.22
N VAL A 249 -15.76 0.24 2.23
CA VAL A 249 -14.44 0.55 1.68
C VAL A 249 -14.28 -0.06 0.29
N HIS A 250 -14.04 0.80 -0.70
CA HIS A 250 -13.55 0.38 -2.01
C HIS A 250 -12.24 -0.40 -1.86
N THR A 251 -12.19 -1.62 -2.35
CA THR A 251 -11.11 -2.57 -2.10
C THR A 251 -10.34 -2.88 -3.38
N ALA A 252 -9.05 -2.54 -3.39
CA ALA A 252 -8.11 -2.76 -4.49
C ALA A 252 -6.86 -3.51 -4.00
N PRO A 253 -6.83 -4.85 -3.99
CA PRO A 253 -5.80 -5.66 -3.35
C PRO A 253 -4.38 -5.46 -3.90
N ALA A 254 -4.23 -4.88 -5.07
CA ALA A 254 -2.92 -4.52 -5.62
C ALA A 254 -2.34 -3.22 -5.04
N HIS A 255 -3.18 -2.38 -4.41
CA HIS A 255 -2.87 -1.00 -4.03
C HIS A 255 -3.19 -0.66 -2.57
N GLY A 256 -3.51 -1.65 -1.74
CA GLY A 256 -3.73 -1.53 -0.30
C GLY A 256 -3.33 -2.80 0.42
N LEU A 257 -2.61 -2.67 1.54
CA LEU A 257 -2.19 -3.84 2.33
C LEU A 257 -3.38 -4.50 3.02
N GLU A 258 -4.25 -3.70 3.62
CA GLU A 258 -5.47 -4.16 4.29
C GLU A 258 -6.44 -4.78 3.28
N ASP A 259 -6.57 -4.16 2.10
CA ASP A 259 -7.36 -4.68 0.98
C ASP A 259 -6.85 -6.05 0.52
N TYR A 260 -5.51 -6.18 0.42
CA TYR A 260 -4.88 -7.44 0.05
C TYR A 260 -5.16 -8.54 1.09
N GLU A 261 -5.04 -8.23 2.38
CA GLU A 261 -5.31 -9.19 3.46
C GLU A 261 -6.79 -9.61 3.46
N ALA A 262 -7.73 -8.67 3.30
CA ALA A 262 -9.15 -8.97 3.20
C ALA A 262 -9.48 -9.86 1.99
N CYS A 263 -8.81 -9.64 0.86
CA CYS A 263 -9.04 -10.37 -0.37
C CYS A 263 -8.45 -11.79 -0.39
N LYS A 264 -7.55 -12.16 0.52
CA LYS A 264 -6.89 -13.49 0.53
C LYS A 264 -7.87 -14.66 0.50
N ASN A 265 -8.97 -14.53 1.22
CA ASN A 265 -9.96 -15.61 1.34
C ASN A 265 -10.92 -15.70 0.14
N TYR A 266 -10.89 -14.70 -0.77
CA TYR A 266 -11.82 -14.58 -1.89
C TYR A 266 -11.19 -14.83 -3.26
N ASN A 267 -9.89 -15.19 -3.31
CA ASN A 267 -9.15 -15.51 -4.54
C ASN A 267 -9.17 -14.43 -5.64
N PHE A 268 -9.20 -13.16 -5.27
CA PHE A 268 -9.11 -12.07 -6.23
C PHE A 268 -7.69 -11.92 -6.80
N ASP A 269 -7.63 -11.55 -8.08
CA ASP A 269 -6.38 -11.15 -8.70
C ASP A 269 -5.86 -9.83 -8.09
N SER A 270 -4.62 -9.87 -7.59
CA SER A 270 -3.89 -8.72 -7.02
C SER A 270 -2.80 -8.19 -7.96
N SER A 271 -2.91 -8.42 -9.26
CA SER A 271 -1.99 -7.84 -10.25
C SER A 271 -2.10 -6.32 -10.25
N SER A 272 -0.96 -5.65 -10.19
CA SER A 272 -0.93 -4.19 -10.21
C SER A 272 -1.18 -3.63 -11.60
N LEU A 273 -2.12 -2.70 -11.74
CA LEU A 273 -2.35 -1.92 -12.95
C LEU A 273 -1.34 -0.77 -13.12
N VAL A 274 -0.50 -0.51 -12.10
CA VAL A 274 0.52 0.56 -12.12
C VAL A 274 1.90 -0.05 -12.24
N GLN A 275 2.68 0.45 -13.20
CA GLN A 275 4.05 0.03 -13.48
C GLN A 275 5.04 0.67 -12.51
N ALA A 276 6.32 0.26 -12.59
CA ALA A 276 7.38 0.74 -11.72
C ALA A 276 7.65 2.25 -11.81
N ASP A 277 7.35 2.85 -12.96
CA ASP A 277 7.50 4.30 -13.23
C ASP A 277 6.28 5.14 -12.81
N GLY A 278 5.32 4.56 -12.07
CA GLY A 278 4.11 5.22 -11.60
C GLY A 278 3.06 5.47 -12.69
N LYS A 279 3.18 4.82 -13.86
CA LYS A 279 2.19 4.90 -14.92
C LYS A 279 1.31 3.68 -14.98
N PHE A 280 0.06 3.87 -15.37
CA PHE A 280 -0.83 2.77 -15.66
C PHE A 280 -0.37 1.94 -16.86
N VAL A 281 -0.64 0.65 -16.84
CA VAL A 281 -0.49 -0.24 -18.00
C VAL A 281 -1.31 0.33 -19.16
N LYS A 282 -0.78 0.30 -20.39
CA LYS A 282 -1.36 0.99 -21.56
C LYS A 282 -2.81 0.60 -21.85
N ASP A 283 -3.15 -0.65 -21.62
CA ASP A 283 -4.48 -1.19 -21.93
C ASP A 283 -5.50 -0.97 -20.79
N THR A 284 -5.13 -0.24 -19.72
CA THR A 284 -6.07 0.09 -18.65
C THR A 284 -7.10 1.10 -19.16
N PRO A 285 -8.40 0.80 -19.09
CA PRO A 285 -9.45 1.72 -19.57
C PRO A 285 -9.34 3.09 -18.91
N PHE A 286 -9.59 4.15 -19.68
CA PHE A 286 -9.55 5.57 -19.32
C PHE A 286 -8.18 6.13 -18.93
N VAL A 287 -7.36 5.37 -18.17
CA VAL A 287 -6.13 5.86 -17.53
C VAL A 287 -4.84 5.24 -18.09
N GLY A 288 -4.93 4.42 -19.14
CA GLY A 288 -3.77 3.74 -19.74
C GLY A 288 -2.63 4.68 -20.11
N GLY A 289 -1.42 4.39 -19.63
CA GLY A 289 -0.20 5.19 -19.84
C GLY A 289 -0.13 6.49 -19.03
N LYS A 290 -1.16 6.84 -18.25
CA LYS A 290 -1.22 8.05 -17.42
C LYS A 290 -0.50 7.86 -16.09
N LYS A 291 0.01 8.95 -15.52
CA LYS A 291 0.51 8.99 -14.14
C LYS A 291 -0.64 9.06 -13.13
N LEU A 292 -0.35 8.74 -11.86
CA LEU A 292 -1.37 8.67 -10.80
C LEU A 292 -2.12 9.99 -10.61
N ASP A 293 -1.43 11.13 -10.63
CA ASP A 293 -2.07 12.43 -10.46
C ASP A 293 -3.02 12.78 -11.63
N GLU A 294 -2.63 12.47 -12.88
CA GLU A 294 -3.51 12.62 -14.04
C GLU A 294 -4.71 11.66 -13.96
N ALA A 295 -4.47 10.42 -13.52
CA ALA A 295 -5.51 9.42 -13.38
C ALA A 295 -6.57 9.80 -12.33
N ASN A 296 -6.19 10.48 -11.24
CA ASN A 296 -7.15 10.99 -10.26
C ASN A 296 -8.22 11.86 -10.92
N GLU A 297 -7.80 12.87 -11.68
CA GLU A 297 -8.76 13.81 -12.31
C GLU A 297 -9.59 13.11 -13.40
N ILE A 298 -8.98 12.23 -14.20
CA ILE A 298 -9.71 11.45 -15.22
C ILE A 298 -10.79 10.57 -14.58
N VAL A 299 -10.47 9.86 -13.50
CA VAL A 299 -11.41 8.99 -12.80
C VAL A 299 -12.56 9.81 -12.19
N ILE A 300 -12.26 10.95 -11.58
CA ILE A 300 -13.27 11.86 -11.03
C ILE A 300 -14.21 12.37 -12.14
N ASP A 301 -13.66 12.76 -13.30
CA ASP A 301 -14.45 13.23 -14.44
C ASP A 301 -15.34 12.13 -15.02
N GLU A 302 -14.83 10.90 -15.14
CA GLU A 302 -15.64 9.76 -15.63
C GLU A 302 -16.77 9.41 -14.65
N LEU A 303 -16.50 9.38 -13.34
CA LEU A 303 -17.55 9.19 -12.32
C LEU A 303 -18.64 10.27 -12.41
N ASN A 304 -18.23 11.52 -12.62
CA ASN A 304 -19.17 12.64 -12.78
C ASN A 304 -20.04 12.49 -14.05
N LYS A 305 -19.45 12.11 -15.18
CA LYS A 305 -20.19 11.84 -16.43
C LYS A 305 -21.23 10.73 -16.25
N MET A 306 -20.88 9.70 -15.49
CA MET A 306 -21.77 8.57 -15.17
C MET A 306 -22.80 8.91 -14.07
N LYS A 307 -22.74 10.11 -13.46
CA LYS A 307 -23.58 10.54 -12.33
C LYS A 307 -23.42 9.63 -11.10
N LEU A 308 -22.21 9.11 -10.91
CA LEU A 308 -21.82 8.25 -9.79
C LEU A 308 -20.85 8.96 -8.82
N LEU A 309 -20.36 10.16 -9.16
CA LEU A 309 -19.68 11.05 -8.23
C LEU A 309 -20.74 11.75 -7.36
N PHE A 310 -20.64 11.60 -6.05
CA PHE A 310 -21.64 12.16 -5.12
C PHE A 310 -21.13 13.40 -4.37
N SER A 311 -19.86 13.37 -3.95
CA SER A 311 -19.20 14.50 -3.29
C SER A 311 -17.73 14.57 -3.70
N LYS A 312 -17.18 15.80 -3.74
CA LYS A 312 -15.73 16.04 -3.95
C LYS A 312 -15.30 17.18 -3.02
N ASN A 313 -14.41 16.88 -2.10
CA ASN A 313 -13.91 17.84 -1.11
C ASN A 313 -12.39 17.77 -1.01
N LYS A 314 -11.77 18.86 -0.51
CA LYS A 314 -10.37 18.83 -0.12
C LYS A 314 -10.24 18.20 1.26
N PHE A 315 -9.28 17.29 1.39
CA PHE A 315 -9.01 16.57 2.63
C PHE A 315 -7.52 16.61 2.94
N ARG A 316 -7.21 17.11 4.14
CA ARG A 316 -5.84 17.17 4.62
C ARG A 316 -5.55 15.97 5.51
N HIS A 317 -4.52 15.23 5.19
CA HIS A 317 -4.13 14.03 5.92
C HIS A 317 -2.64 13.76 5.84
N SER A 318 -2.16 12.94 6.77
CA SER A 318 -0.80 12.42 6.75
C SER A 318 -0.64 11.42 5.61
N PHE A 319 0.34 11.62 4.73
CA PHE A 319 0.54 10.81 3.53
C PHE A 319 1.97 10.28 3.45
N PRO A 320 2.19 9.01 3.08
CA PRO A 320 3.52 8.41 3.01
C PRO A 320 4.35 9.01 1.89
N HIS A 321 5.58 9.38 2.20
CA HIS A 321 6.56 9.94 1.29
C HIS A 321 7.88 9.18 1.36
N CYS A 322 8.60 9.15 0.25
CA CYS A 322 9.95 8.61 0.19
C CYS A 322 10.91 9.49 1.00
N TRP A 323 11.58 8.91 1.99
CA TRP A 323 12.55 9.63 2.84
C TRP A 323 13.64 10.33 2.04
N ARG A 324 13.95 9.83 0.87
CA ARG A 324 15.04 10.29 0.01
C ARG A 324 14.64 11.35 -1.00
N HIS A 325 13.55 11.11 -1.73
CA HIS A 325 13.07 12.02 -2.79
C HIS A 325 12.00 12.99 -2.29
N LYS A 326 11.44 12.76 -1.09
CA LYS A 326 10.31 13.52 -0.52
C LYS A 326 9.08 13.52 -1.44
N THR A 327 8.96 12.52 -2.30
CA THR A 327 7.82 12.34 -3.21
C THR A 327 6.80 11.38 -2.63
N PRO A 328 5.51 11.54 -2.93
CA PRO A 328 4.47 10.63 -2.48
C PRO A 328 4.76 9.19 -2.88
N LEU A 329 4.44 8.26 -2.00
CA LEU A 329 4.51 6.83 -2.25
C LEU A 329 3.13 6.30 -2.62
N PHE A 330 3.12 5.14 -3.27
CA PHE A 330 1.90 4.38 -3.49
C PHE A 330 2.14 2.90 -3.20
N PHE A 331 1.09 2.18 -2.89
CA PHE A 331 1.18 0.72 -2.76
C PHE A 331 1.14 0.08 -4.13
N ARG A 332 2.04 -0.89 -4.33
CA ARG A 332 2.12 -1.67 -5.56
C ARG A 332 2.39 -3.13 -5.23
N ALA A 333 1.52 -4.03 -5.66
CA ALA A 333 1.78 -5.46 -5.56
C ALA A 333 2.91 -5.84 -6.53
N THR A 334 3.97 -6.40 -5.98
CA THR A 334 5.15 -6.82 -6.73
C THR A 334 5.58 -8.21 -6.30
N PRO A 335 6.28 -8.97 -7.19
CA PRO A 335 6.94 -10.21 -6.77
C PRO A 335 7.95 -9.91 -5.68
N GLN A 336 7.81 -10.59 -4.53
CA GLN A 336 8.68 -10.43 -3.38
C GLN A 336 9.18 -11.80 -2.90
N TRP A 337 10.30 -11.79 -2.20
CA TRP A 337 10.79 -12.93 -1.46
C TRP A 337 10.41 -12.76 -0.01
N PHE A 338 9.87 -13.84 0.58
CA PHE A 338 9.43 -13.86 1.97
C PHE A 338 10.16 -14.94 2.73
N ILE A 339 10.61 -14.61 3.93
CA ILE A 339 11.11 -15.58 4.90
C ILE A 339 9.97 -15.86 5.89
N SER A 340 9.39 -17.06 5.82
CA SER A 340 8.30 -17.45 6.72
C SER A 340 8.84 -17.66 8.13
N MET A 341 8.34 -16.86 9.07
CA MET A 341 8.69 -16.97 10.48
C MET A 341 7.90 -18.10 11.20
N ASP A 342 6.73 -18.48 10.64
CA ASP A 342 5.87 -19.50 11.25
C ASP A 342 6.29 -20.93 10.89
N LYS A 343 6.94 -21.13 9.73
CA LYS A 343 7.43 -22.44 9.33
C LYS A 343 8.46 -22.99 10.32
N ASN A 344 8.36 -24.28 10.59
CA ASN A 344 9.28 -25.01 11.47
C ASN A 344 9.43 -24.36 12.85
N LYS A 345 8.41 -23.61 13.30
CA LYS A 345 8.39 -22.93 14.61
C LYS A 345 9.56 -21.95 14.81
N LEU A 346 10.01 -21.27 13.74
CA LEU A 346 11.14 -20.36 13.81
C LEU A 346 10.86 -19.20 14.78
N LEU A 347 9.68 -18.55 14.66
CA LEU A 347 9.28 -17.45 15.55
C LEU A 347 9.19 -17.92 17.01
N GLU A 348 8.50 -19.04 17.26
CA GLU A 348 8.34 -19.62 18.60
C GLU A 348 9.71 -19.94 19.24
N GLY A 349 10.61 -20.54 18.45
CA GLY A 349 11.97 -20.85 18.91
C GLY A 349 12.81 -19.59 19.20
N CYS A 350 12.68 -18.54 18.38
CA CYS A 350 13.36 -17.27 18.62
C CYS A 350 12.86 -16.58 19.89
N LEU A 351 11.54 -16.52 20.09
CA LEU A 351 10.94 -15.92 21.28
C LEU A 351 11.37 -16.66 22.56
N SER A 352 11.33 -18.01 22.55
CA SER A 352 11.80 -18.81 23.69
C SER A 352 13.28 -18.54 24.01
N LYS A 353 14.14 -18.39 22.99
CA LYS A 353 15.56 -18.09 23.20
C LYS A 353 15.80 -16.67 23.72
N ILE A 354 14.98 -15.70 23.34
CA ILE A 354 15.05 -14.32 23.87
C ILE A 354 14.78 -14.32 25.39
N GLU A 355 13.84 -15.13 25.88
CA GLU A 355 13.55 -15.25 27.31
C GLU A 355 14.71 -15.88 28.11
N GLU A 356 15.53 -16.73 27.47
CA GLU A 356 16.71 -17.33 28.11
C GLU A 356 17.91 -16.37 28.23
N ILE A 357 17.90 -15.24 27.51
CA ILE A 357 18.99 -14.27 27.51
C ILE A 357 18.95 -13.41 28.78
N ASN A 358 20.07 -13.31 29.44
CA ASN A 358 20.23 -12.37 30.55
C ASN A 358 20.48 -10.96 29.99
N TRP A 359 19.43 -10.15 29.94
CA TRP A 359 19.51 -8.77 29.50
C TRP A 359 20.09 -7.90 30.62
N LEU A 360 21.23 -7.28 30.36
CA LEU A 360 21.84 -6.30 31.24
C LEU A 360 21.57 -4.90 30.68
N PRO A 361 21.27 -3.90 31.55
CA PRO A 361 21.07 -2.52 31.14
C PRO A 361 22.34 -1.90 30.56
#